data_b67a7f7d75eb32fc0514f9b575bfc289
#
_entry.id   b67a7f7d75eb32fc0514f9b575bfc289
#
_cell.length_a   1.000
_cell.length_b   1.000
_cell.length_c   1.000
_cell.angle_alpha   90.00
_cell.angle_beta   90.00
_cell.angle_gamma   90.00
#
_symmetry.space_group_name_H-M   'P 1'
#
loop_
_entity.id
_entity.type
_entity.pdbx_description
1 polymer ?
#
loop_
_entity_poly.entity_id
_entity_poly.type
_entity_poly.pdbx_seq_one_letter_code
_entity_poly.pdbx_strand_id
1 'polypeptide(L)'
;MGTSASGRDLGTHDRNGNPIDTTAVTDASTIPIGLYQWKVTRRLGNVIPVPVDTLHAGFQNSNDPAGLTGQYNYLGNLGSPRMSRIFFDRKEESQFVFTDPYDQSVLRPEDVTFTNTLSPFTNLTYYKSFNSRNSEERFKAYYAVNANKRLGFGLYIDYIYGRGMYNNQSTALFNGGLFASYRG
;
A
#
# COMPACT_ATOMS: atom_id res chain seq x y z
N MET A 1 -40.30 -29.46 15.68
CA MET A 1 -39.56 -28.51 16.52
C MET A 1 -38.31 -28.11 15.78
N GLY A 2 -38.35 -26.97 15.09
CA GLY A 2 -37.22 -26.44 14.32
C GLY A 2 -36.62 -25.25 15.08
N THR A 3 -35.38 -25.38 15.51
CA THR A 3 -34.62 -24.28 16.09
C THR A 3 -34.00 -23.46 14.98
N SER A 4 -34.54 -22.29 14.76
CA SER A 4 -33.99 -21.25 13.92
C SER A 4 -32.71 -20.69 14.55
N ALA A 5 -31.56 -20.90 13.92
CA ALA A 5 -30.32 -20.22 14.27
C ALA A 5 -30.39 -18.75 13.77
N SER A 6 -30.48 -17.83 14.71
CA SER A 6 -30.36 -16.40 14.47
C SER A 6 -28.92 -16.10 14.02
N GLY A 7 -28.73 -15.88 12.74
CA GLY A 7 -27.51 -15.29 12.19
C GLY A 7 -27.40 -13.82 12.68
N ARG A 8 -26.34 -13.52 13.42
CA ARG A 8 -26.00 -12.14 13.79
C ARG A 8 -25.58 -11.40 12.54
N ASP A 9 -26.43 -10.50 12.12
CA ASP A 9 -26.14 -9.54 11.05
C ASP A 9 -25.08 -8.55 11.59
N LEU A 10 -23.86 -8.69 11.11
CA LEU A 10 -22.72 -7.87 11.54
C LEU A 10 -22.63 -6.64 10.63
N GLY A 11 -23.21 -5.51 11.08
CA GLY A 11 -22.67 -4.22 10.72
C GLY A 11 -23.26 -3.46 9.55
N THR A 12 -24.54 -3.68 9.21
CA THR A 12 -25.22 -2.90 8.16
C THR A 12 -26.02 -1.70 8.67
N HIS A 13 -26.02 -1.44 10.00
CA HIS A 13 -26.79 -0.34 10.59
C HIS A 13 -25.90 0.55 11.47
N ASP A 14 -26.15 1.85 11.46
CA ASP A 14 -25.50 2.81 12.35
C ASP A 14 -26.05 2.69 13.79
N ARG A 15 -25.47 3.46 14.73
CA ARG A 15 -25.92 3.48 16.14
C ARG A 15 -27.39 3.88 16.34
N ASN A 16 -28.03 4.46 15.33
CA ASN A 16 -29.39 4.94 15.35
C ASN A 16 -30.35 3.98 14.62
N GLY A 17 -29.87 2.80 14.18
CA GLY A 17 -30.67 1.78 13.52
C GLY A 17 -30.94 2.05 12.04
N ASN A 18 -30.28 3.02 11.40
CA ASN A 18 -30.42 3.27 9.98
C ASN A 18 -29.47 2.35 9.18
N PRO A 19 -29.92 1.81 8.03
CA PRO A 19 -29.04 1.00 7.18
C PRO A 19 -27.87 1.84 6.68
N ILE A 20 -26.65 1.34 6.83
CA ILE A 20 -25.46 1.95 6.25
C ILE A 20 -25.50 1.63 4.77
N ASP A 21 -25.81 2.62 3.95
CA ASP A 21 -25.83 2.49 2.50
C ASP A 21 -24.38 2.36 1.98
N THR A 22 -23.96 1.13 1.72
CA THR A 22 -22.65 0.83 1.12
C THR A 22 -22.58 1.11 -0.38
N THR A 23 -23.72 1.44 -1.02
CA THR A 23 -23.78 1.73 -2.46
C THR A 23 -23.59 3.21 -2.77
N ALA A 24 -23.56 4.10 -1.77
CA ALA A 24 -23.44 5.55 -1.94
C ALA A 24 -22.03 6.05 -2.33
N VAL A 25 -21.13 5.19 -2.79
CA VAL A 25 -19.77 5.58 -3.22
C VAL A 25 -19.75 6.20 -4.63
N THR A 26 -20.88 6.29 -5.31
CA THR A 26 -20.97 6.80 -6.69
C THR A 26 -21.30 8.29 -6.81
N ASP A 27 -21.74 8.94 -5.74
CA ASP A 27 -21.99 10.38 -5.78
C ASP A 27 -20.73 11.15 -5.39
N ALA A 28 -20.11 11.81 -6.37
CA ALA A 28 -18.91 12.64 -6.21
C ALA A 28 -19.10 13.83 -5.23
N SER A 29 -20.31 14.07 -4.77
CA SER A 29 -20.67 15.15 -3.83
C SER A 29 -20.60 14.74 -2.36
N THR A 30 -20.63 13.45 -2.04
CA THR A 30 -20.65 12.97 -0.65
C THR A 30 -19.24 12.63 -0.19
N ILE A 31 -18.64 13.50 0.64
CA ILE A 31 -17.34 13.22 1.27
C ILE A 31 -17.58 12.25 2.43
N PRO A 32 -17.02 11.04 2.40
CA PRO A 32 -17.19 10.08 3.48
C PRO A 32 -16.68 10.65 4.81
N ILE A 33 -17.42 10.40 5.89
CA ILE A 33 -17.02 10.78 7.23
C ILE A 33 -15.99 9.76 7.74
N GLY A 34 -14.81 10.23 8.12
CA GLY A 34 -13.76 9.38 8.67
C GLY A 34 -12.55 9.24 7.75
N LEU A 35 -11.90 8.09 7.81
CA LEU A 35 -10.73 7.77 7.01
C LEU A 35 -11.17 7.11 5.70
N TYR A 36 -10.87 7.76 4.59
CA TYR A 36 -11.17 7.25 3.26
C TYR A 36 -9.92 7.32 2.37
N GLN A 37 -9.64 6.24 1.67
CA GLN A 37 -8.49 6.14 0.77
C GLN A 37 -8.94 5.77 -0.64
N TRP A 38 -8.24 6.35 -1.64
CA TRP A 38 -8.48 6.06 -3.04
C TRP A 38 -7.19 6.13 -3.87
N LYS A 39 -7.23 5.49 -5.01
CA LYS A 39 -6.22 5.57 -6.08
C LYS A 39 -6.84 6.12 -7.35
N VAL A 40 -5.99 6.62 -8.24
CA VAL A 40 -6.40 7.13 -9.54
C VAL A 40 -5.82 6.22 -10.62
N THR A 41 -6.69 5.73 -11.53
CA THR A 41 -6.22 4.92 -12.66
C THR A 41 -5.43 5.76 -13.65
N ARG A 42 -4.29 5.25 -14.10
CA ARG A 42 -3.41 5.93 -15.05
C ARG A 42 -4.09 6.24 -16.38
N ARG A 43 -4.91 5.32 -16.89
CA ARG A 43 -5.45 5.41 -18.25
C ARG A 43 -6.63 6.37 -18.38
N LEU A 44 -7.54 6.36 -17.42
CA LEU A 44 -8.81 7.10 -17.50
C LEU A 44 -8.99 8.12 -16.37
N GLY A 45 -8.08 8.16 -15.40
CA GLY A 45 -8.23 9.04 -14.24
C GLY A 45 -9.38 8.66 -13.30
N ASN A 46 -9.92 7.45 -13.43
CA ASN A 46 -11.01 7.00 -12.57
C ASN A 46 -10.54 6.83 -11.13
N VAL A 47 -11.36 7.28 -10.19
CA VAL A 47 -11.13 7.09 -8.76
C VAL A 47 -11.58 5.69 -8.36
N ILE A 48 -10.67 4.93 -7.75
CA ILE A 48 -10.94 3.60 -7.21
C ILE A 48 -10.78 3.65 -5.69
N PRO A 49 -11.83 3.33 -4.90
CA PRO A 49 -11.70 3.24 -3.46
C PRO A 49 -10.74 2.12 -3.06
N VAL A 50 -9.91 2.37 -2.06
CA VAL A 50 -8.97 1.40 -1.51
C VAL A 50 -9.32 1.18 -0.05
N PRO A 51 -9.44 -0.08 0.41
CA PRO A 51 -9.67 -0.35 1.83
C PRO A 51 -8.47 0.14 2.64
N VAL A 52 -8.74 0.76 3.77
CA VAL A 52 -7.70 1.17 4.71
C VAL A 52 -7.13 -0.08 5.34
N ASP A 53 -5.81 -0.26 5.23
CA ASP A 53 -5.12 -1.36 5.91
C ASP A 53 -4.98 -1.02 7.40
N THR A 54 -5.89 -1.56 8.21
CA THR A 54 -5.88 -1.46 9.66
C THR A 54 -5.35 -2.72 10.33
N LEU A 55 -5.20 -3.80 9.56
CA LEU A 55 -4.72 -5.09 10.02
C LEU A 55 -3.38 -5.37 9.35
N HIS A 56 -2.29 -5.27 10.07
CA HIS A 56 -0.97 -5.63 9.59
C HIS A 56 -0.82 -7.16 9.48
N ALA A 57 -1.62 -7.79 8.61
CA ALA A 57 -1.63 -9.24 8.44
C ALA A 57 -0.28 -9.84 8.02
N GLY A 58 0.57 -9.02 7.41
CA GLY A 58 1.90 -9.43 6.93
C GLY A 58 3.09 -8.92 7.76
N PHE A 59 2.88 -8.39 8.99
CA PHE A 59 3.98 -7.76 9.74
C PHE A 59 5.11 -8.73 10.13
N GLN A 60 4.83 -10.03 10.23
CA GLN A 60 5.83 -11.06 10.51
C GLN A 60 6.48 -11.64 9.24
N ASN A 61 6.09 -11.16 8.06
CA ASN A 61 6.66 -11.66 6.81
C ASN A 61 8.09 -11.14 6.61
N SER A 62 9.06 -11.95 6.96
CA SER A 62 10.49 -11.68 6.78
C SER A 62 10.97 -11.82 5.33
N ASN A 63 10.14 -12.39 4.43
CA ASN A 63 10.49 -12.63 3.04
C ASN A 63 9.91 -11.58 2.10
N ASP A 64 9.98 -10.31 2.47
CA ASP A 64 9.47 -9.20 1.64
C ASP A 64 9.94 -9.27 0.15
N PRO A 65 11.22 -9.58 -0.17
CA PRO A 65 11.64 -9.70 -1.56
C PRO A 65 11.03 -10.89 -2.31
N ALA A 66 10.89 -12.04 -1.64
CA ALA A 66 10.36 -13.25 -2.25
C ALA A 66 8.83 -13.26 -2.40
N GLY A 67 8.14 -12.31 -1.75
CA GLY A 67 6.68 -12.27 -1.66
C GLY A 67 6.11 -13.26 -0.63
N LEU A 68 4.82 -13.12 -0.30
CA LEU A 68 4.12 -13.92 0.73
C LEU A 68 4.18 -15.44 0.46
N THR A 69 4.13 -15.84 -0.81
CA THR A 69 4.13 -17.23 -1.26
C THR A 69 5.45 -17.66 -1.91
N GLY A 70 6.48 -16.81 -1.86
CA GLY A 70 7.74 -17.08 -2.53
C GLY A 70 7.66 -17.04 -4.06
N GLN A 71 6.71 -16.30 -4.62
CA GLN A 71 6.49 -16.23 -6.06
C GLN A 71 7.53 -15.41 -6.83
N TYR A 72 8.45 -14.75 -6.16
CA TYR A 72 9.50 -13.97 -6.82
C TYR A 72 10.88 -14.62 -6.69
N ASN A 73 11.63 -14.58 -7.77
CA ASN A 73 13.08 -14.77 -7.76
C ASN A 73 13.75 -13.41 -7.55
N TYR A 74 14.77 -13.34 -6.72
CA TYR A 74 15.55 -12.14 -6.45
C TYR A 74 17.04 -12.48 -6.30
N LEU A 75 17.91 -11.48 -6.33
CA LEU A 75 19.36 -11.68 -6.31
C LEU A 75 19.97 -11.83 -4.89
N GLY A 76 19.16 -12.12 -3.89
CA GLY A 76 19.64 -12.54 -2.56
C GLY A 76 19.73 -11.44 -1.50
N ASN A 77 19.38 -10.20 -1.80
CA ASN A 77 19.29 -9.12 -0.81
C ASN A 77 18.07 -8.24 -1.02
N LEU A 78 17.66 -7.55 0.04
CA LEU A 78 16.55 -6.59 0.01
C LEU A 78 16.89 -5.44 -0.95
N GLY A 79 15.93 -5.05 -1.79
CA GLY A 79 16.12 -4.02 -2.81
C GLY A 79 16.85 -4.49 -4.07
N SER A 80 17.25 -5.76 -4.15
CA SER A 80 17.79 -6.33 -5.40
C SER A 80 16.69 -6.52 -6.44
N PRO A 81 17.08 -6.57 -7.73
CA PRO A 81 16.12 -6.88 -8.80
C PRO A 81 15.38 -8.19 -8.54
N ARG A 82 14.08 -8.20 -8.81
CA ARG A 82 13.25 -9.39 -8.68
C ARG A 82 12.39 -9.64 -9.92
N MET A 83 11.99 -10.88 -10.12
CA MET A 83 11.12 -11.29 -11.22
C MET A 83 10.14 -12.33 -10.75
N SER A 84 8.87 -12.23 -11.16
CA SER A 84 7.87 -13.25 -10.85
C SER A 84 8.21 -14.59 -11.50
N ARG A 85 8.05 -15.68 -10.74
CA ARG A 85 8.13 -17.06 -11.24
C ARG A 85 6.91 -17.40 -12.08
N ILE A 86 5.77 -16.75 -11.78
CA ILE A 86 4.51 -16.95 -12.49
C ILE A 86 4.57 -16.11 -13.77
N PHE A 87 4.49 -16.77 -14.92
CA PHE A 87 4.60 -16.11 -16.22
C PHE A 87 3.50 -15.06 -16.43
N PHE A 88 2.28 -15.36 -16.06
CA PHE A 88 1.12 -14.47 -16.23
C PHE A 88 1.15 -13.21 -15.35
N ASP A 89 1.95 -13.21 -14.27
CA ASP A 89 2.12 -12.05 -13.40
C ASP A 89 3.21 -11.09 -13.93
N ARG A 90 3.91 -11.49 -14.98
CA ARG A 90 4.92 -10.64 -15.61
C ARG A 90 4.23 -9.62 -16.49
N LYS A 91 4.69 -8.37 -16.39
CA LYS A 91 4.17 -7.30 -17.25
C LYS A 91 4.57 -7.55 -18.69
N GLU A 92 3.58 -7.57 -19.59
CA GLU A 92 3.81 -7.75 -21.02
C GLU A 92 4.40 -6.50 -21.67
N GLU A 93 3.98 -5.33 -21.20
CA GLU A 93 4.43 -4.04 -21.74
C GLU A 93 4.92 -3.12 -20.62
N SER A 94 6.17 -2.75 -20.70
CA SER A 94 6.77 -1.73 -19.86
C SER A 94 7.34 -0.60 -20.71
N GLN A 95 7.05 0.64 -20.32
CA GLN A 95 7.67 1.80 -20.97
C GLN A 95 9.18 1.87 -20.68
N PHE A 96 9.61 1.23 -19.59
CA PHE A 96 11.00 1.25 -19.17
C PHE A 96 11.39 -0.08 -18.50
N VAL A 97 11.82 -1.04 -19.30
CA VAL A 97 12.15 -2.41 -18.89
C VAL A 97 13.13 -2.47 -17.71
N PHE A 98 14.05 -1.52 -17.62
CA PHE A 98 15.07 -1.51 -16.56
C PHE A 98 14.52 -1.23 -15.15
N THR A 99 13.33 -0.64 -15.03
CA THR A 99 12.69 -0.37 -13.73
C THR A 99 11.77 -1.49 -13.27
N ASP A 100 11.37 -2.40 -14.17
CA ASP A 100 10.43 -3.47 -13.84
C ASP A 100 10.94 -4.42 -12.75
N PRO A 101 12.25 -4.79 -12.73
CA PRO A 101 12.80 -5.62 -11.66
C PRO A 101 12.79 -4.95 -10.28
N TYR A 102 12.61 -3.64 -10.23
CA TYR A 102 12.58 -2.82 -9.00
C TYR A 102 11.17 -2.38 -8.60
N ASP A 103 10.14 -3.07 -9.08
CA ASP A 103 8.73 -2.75 -8.82
C ASP A 103 8.37 -2.61 -7.35
N GLN A 104 9.08 -3.33 -6.48
CA GLN A 104 8.92 -3.31 -5.04
C GLN A 104 9.42 -2.01 -4.38
N SER A 105 10.42 -1.37 -4.98
CA SER A 105 11.12 -0.22 -4.40
C SER A 105 10.76 1.12 -5.06
N VAL A 106 10.02 1.09 -6.17
CA VAL A 106 9.63 2.29 -6.91
C VAL A 106 8.14 2.54 -6.75
N LEU A 107 7.78 3.65 -6.10
CA LEU A 107 6.41 4.12 -6.07
C LEU A 107 6.04 4.74 -7.41
N ARG A 108 5.11 4.12 -8.11
CA ARG A 108 4.57 4.65 -9.37
C ARG A 108 3.46 5.65 -9.08
N PRO A 109 3.19 6.62 -9.97
CA PRO A 109 2.08 7.56 -9.80
C PRO A 109 0.72 6.87 -9.61
N GLU A 110 0.52 5.72 -10.26
CA GLU A 110 -0.69 4.89 -10.15
C GLU A 110 -0.82 4.17 -8.80
N ASP A 111 0.28 4.00 -8.06
CA ASP A 111 0.30 3.34 -6.75
C ASP A 111 0.12 4.32 -5.60
N VAL A 112 0.17 5.62 -5.89
CA VAL A 112 -0.07 6.67 -4.89
C VAL A 112 -1.49 6.55 -4.37
N THR A 113 -1.61 6.41 -3.06
CA THR A 113 -2.89 6.35 -2.37
C THR A 113 -3.18 7.72 -1.76
N PHE A 114 -4.25 8.32 -2.19
CA PHE A 114 -4.75 9.56 -1.61
C PHE A 114 -5.61 9.26 -0.39
N THR A 115 -5.52 10.10 0.61
CA THR A 115 -6.25 9.90 1.87
C THR A 115 -7.04 11.15 2.22
N ASN A 116 -8.31 10.96 2.59
CA ASN A 116 -9.12 11.99 3.23
C ASN A 116 -9.40 11.57 4.67
N THR A 117 -9.06 12.42 5.62
CA THR A 117 -9.12 12.10 7.04
C THR A 117 -9.49 13.33 7.87
N LEU A 118 -10.18 13.11 8.98
CA LEU A 118 -10.54 14.19 9.93
C LEU A 118 -9.36 14.58 10.84
N SER A 119 -8.42 13.66 11.05
CA SER A 119 -7.22 13.87 11.84
C SER A 119 -6.00 13.38 11.05
N PRO A 120 -4.80 13.88 11.31
CA PRO A 120 -3.59 13.39 10.63
C PRO A 120 -3.48 11.87 10.73
N PHE A 121 -3.22 11.24 9.60
CA PHE A 121 -3.02 9.80 9.50
C PHE A 121 -1.53 9.50 9.26
N THR A 122 -0.96 8.64 10.08
CA THR A 122 0.43 8.22 9.94
C THR A 122 0.52 6.70 9.98
N ASN A 123 1.20 6.13 9.01
CA ASN A 123 1.55 4.72 8.97
C ASN A 123 3.08 4.60 8.88
N LEU A 124 3.68 3.97 9.88
CA LEU A 124 5.11 3.72 9.95
C LEU A 124 5.35 2.21 9.98
N THR A 125 6.21 1.75 9.09
CA THR A 125 6.63 0.35 9.06
C THR A 125 8.14 0.28 9.08
N TYR A 126 8.68 -0.48 10.02
CA TYR A 126 10.11 -0.71 10.13
C TYR A 126 10.40 -2.20 10.17
N TYR A 127 11.29 -2.63 9.32
CA TYR A 127 11.80 -3.99 9.25
C TYR A 127 13.32 -3.97 9.38
N LYS A 128 13.86 -4.84 10.19
CA LYS A 128 15.31 -5.06 10.31
C LYS A 128 15.62 -6.53 10.51
N SER A 129 16.53 -7.04 9.71
CA SER A 129 17.14 -8.34 9.93
C SER A 129 18.37 -8.21 10.84
N PHE A 130 18.41 -8.97 11.92
CA PHE A 130 19.53 -8.97 12.88
C PHE A 130 20.67 -9.93 12.50
N ASN A 131 20.68 -10.41 11.27
CA ASN A 131 21.76 -11.28 10.81
C ASN A 131 23.02 -10.45 10.56
N SER A 132 24.10 -10.75 11.26
CA SER A 132 25.37 -10.00 11.18
C SER A 132 26.04 -10.06 9.79
N ARG A 133 25.75 -11.08 9.00
CA ARG A 133 26.29 -11.22 7.64
C ARG A 133 25.43 -10.57 6.57
N ASN A 134 24.11 -10.63 6.73
CA ASN A 134 23.11 -10.05 5.83
C ASN A 134 22.22 -9.08 6.59
N SER A 135 22.75 -7.92 6.92
CA SER A 135 21.94 -6.86 7.54
C SER A 135 21.03 -6.25 6.47
N GLU A 136 19.74 -6.31 6.71
CA GLU A 136 18.72 -5.73 5.86
C GLU A 136 17.84 -4.81 6.69
N GLU A 137 17.52 -3.66 6.13
CA GLU A 137 16.68 -2.65 6.77
C GLU A 137 15.69 -2.09 5.75
N ARG A 138 14.45 -1.90 6.17
CA ARG A 138 13.47 -1.14 5.41
C ARG A 138 12.66 -0.25 6.34
N PHE A 139 12.57 1.01 5.99
CA PHE A 139 11.75 1.98 6.68
C PHE A 139 10.76 2.59 5.70
N LYS A 140 9.47 2.41 5.96
CA LYS A 140 8.39 3.05 5.22
C LYS A 140 7.66 4.01 6.13
N ALA A 141 7.40 5.19 5.63
CA ALA A 141 6.57 6.18 6.29
C ALA A 141 5.54 6.72 5.29
N TYR A 142 4.31 6.73 5.71
CA TYR A 142 3.22 7.37 4.99
C TYR A 142 2.53 8.33 5.94
N TYR A 143 2.43 9.58 5.54
CA TYR A 143 1.75 10.62 6.30
C TYR A 143 0.72 11.31 5.42
N ALA A 144 -0.47 11.52 5.93
CA ALA A 144 -1.53 12.24 5.25
C ALA A 144 -2.27 13.17 6.19
N VAL A 145 -2.57 14.36 5.71
CA VAL A 145 -3.30 15.39 6.46
C VAL A 145 -4.20 16.17 5.53
N ASN A 146 -5.38 16.51 6.00
CA ASN A 146 -6.29 17.43 5.32
C ASN A 146 -6.14 18.83 5.89
N ALA A 147 -5.81 19.79 5.03
CA ALA A 147 -5.83 21.22 5.39
C ALA A 147 -7.27 21.74 5.52
N ASN A 148 -8.16 21.23 4.67
CA ASN A 148 -9.61 21.49 4.75
C ASN A 148 -10.39 20.33 4.10
N LYS A 149 -11.72 20.43 4.02
CA LYS A 149 -12.59 19.39 3.44
C LYS A 149 -12.28 19.04 1.97
N ARG A 150 -11.60 19.93 1.25
CA ARG A 150 -11.32 19.79 -0.19
C ARG A 150 -9.85 19.56 -0.51
N LEU A 151 -8.93 19.93 0.38
CA LEU A 151 -7.48 19.90 0.14
C LEU A 151 -6.79 18.97 1.12
N GLY A 152 -6.20 17.93 0.60
CA GLY A 152 -5.38 16.97 1.32
C GLY A 152 -3.95 16.94 0.81
N PHE A 153 -3.01 16.69 1.71
CA PHE A 153 -1.59 16.50 1.43
C PHE A 153 -1.14 15.14 1.93
N GLY A 154 -0.19 14.56 1.23
CA GLY A 154 0.45 13.32 1.65
C GLY A 154 1.95 13.34 1.40
N LEU A 155 2.66 12.64 2.27
CA LEU A 155 4.10 12.38 2.19
C LEU A 155 4.31 10.88 2.25
N TYR A 156 5.16 10.37 1.38
CA TYR A 156 5.61 8.98 1.37
C TYR A 156 7.13 8.92 1.36
N ILE A 157 7.68 8.05 2.19
CA ILE A 157 9.12 7.76 2.26
C ILE A 157 9.26 6.24 2.34
N ASP A 158 10.17 5.69 1.54
CA ASP A 158 10.59 4.30 1.60
C ASP A 158 12.12 4.24 1.47
N TYR A 159 12.77 3.83 2.52
CA TYR A 159 14.20 3.62 2.56
C TYR A 159 14.49 2.14 2.69
N ILE A 160 15.32 1.63 1.80
CA ILE A 160 15.71 0.23 1.74
C ILE A 160 17.23 0.17 1.79
N TYR A 161 17.73 -0.62 2.71
CA TYR A 161 19.14 -0.99 2.77
C TYR A 161 19.27 -2.50 2.86
N GLY A 162 20.07 -3.09 1.99
CA GLY A 162 20.35 -4.52 1.98
C GLY A 162 21.83 -4.79 1.77
N ARG A 163 22.46 -5.47 2.72
CA ARG A 163 23.80 -6.00 2.55
C ARG A 163 23.71 -7.44 2.07
N GLY A 164 24.21 -7.72 0.87
CA GLY A 164 24.23 -9.06 0.32
C GLY A 164 25.25 -9.99 0.98
N MET A 165 25.23 -11.25 0.59
CA MET A 165 26.15 -12.29 1.07
C MET A 165 27.57 -12.14 0.50
N TYR A 166 27.67 -11.54 -0.68
CA TYR A 166 28.93 -11.38 -1.40
C TYR A 166 29.53 -10.00 -1.17
N ASN A 167 30.84 -9.90 -1.31
CA ASN A 167 31.53 -8.62 -1.28
C ASN A 167 30.98 -7.71 -2.40
N ASN A 168 30.68 -6.46 -2.06
CA ASN A 168 30.12 -5.44 -2.98
C ASN A 168 28.68 -5.69 -3.47
N GLN A 169 27.91 -6.54 -2.79
CA GLN A 169 26.49 -6.77 -3.11
C GLN A 169 25.55 -5.91 -2.25
N SER A 170 25.93 -4.71 -1.88
CA SER A 170 25.06 -3.84 -1.08
C SER A 170 24.12 -3.06 -1.97
N THR A 171 22.88 -2.91 -1.52
CA THR A 171 21.85 -2.08 -2.17
C THR A 171 21.37 -1.04 -1.17
N ALA A 172 21.33 0.22 -1.58
CA ALA A 172 20.72 1.30 -0.84
C ALA A 172 19.80 2.07 -1.77
N LEU A 173 18.52 2.08 -1.46
CA LEU A 173 17.49 2.76 -2.26
C LEU A 173 16.70 3.71 -1.39
N PHE A 174 16.46 4.90 -1.90
CA PHE A 174 15.58 5.88 -1.28
C PHE A 174 14.50 6.29 -2.27
N ASN A 175 13.26 6.17 -1.85
CA ASN A 175 12.11 6.61 -2.61
C ASN A 175 11.28 7.55 -1.74
N GLY A 176 10.97 8.74 -2.26
CA GLY A 176 10.19 9.73 -1.56
C GLY A 176 9.23 10.43 -2.50
N GLY A 177 8.05 10.75 -2.02
CA GLY A 177 7.03 11.44 -2.79
C GLY A 177 6.18 12.37 -1.95
N LEU A 178 5.88 13.53 -2.52
CA LEU A 178 4.88 14.48 -2.03
C LEU A 178 3.73 14.51 -3.00
N PHE A 179 2.53 14.46 -2.49
CA PHE A 179 1.33 14.53 -3.31
C PHE A 179 0.24 15.33 -2.61
N ALA A 180 -0.61 15.92 -3.41
CA ALA A 180 -1.76 16.68 -2.93
C ALA A 180 -2.98 16.30 -3.74
N SER A 181 -4.14 16.38 -3.12
CA SER A 181 -5.43 16.20 -3.78
C SER A 181 -6.34 17.38 -3.48
N TYR A 182 -6.96 17.89 -4.53
CA TYR A 182 -7.98 18.92 -4.40
C TYR A 182 -9.29 18.43 -5.02
N ARG A 183 -10.37 18.57 -4.28
CA ARG A 183 -11.72 18.21 -4.73
C ARG A 183 -12.56 19.49 -4.83
N GLY A 184 -12.91 19.85 -6.05
CA GLY A 184 -13.77 21.00 -6.36
C GLY A 184 -15.24 20.76 -6.04
#